data_ea1ecb0fea282caf7ec3578e9dfbacd9
#
_entry.id   ea1ecb0fea282caf7ec3578e9dfbacd9
#
_cell.length_a   1.000
_cell.length_b   1.000
_cell.length_c   1.000
_cell.angle_alpha   90.00
_cell.angle_beta   90.00
_cell.angle_gamma   90.00
#
_symmetry.space_group_name_H-M   'P 1'
#
loop_
_entity.id
_entity.type
_entity.pdbx_description
1 polymer ?
#
loop_
_entity_poly.entity_id
_entity_poly.type
_entity_poly.pdbx_seq_one_letter_code
_entity_poly.pdbx_strand_id
1 'polypeptide(L)'
;MKNLKKMVACSLACAALFAVNVNSSEAAYSLNPEVTTATTALKNASQIGVMVNENKALANKANKDAIVVMSFGTTYKENRDKTITQTVADIQAAHPGVKVVTAFTSHIIIDRIKANEGITYPTPEEALEQLKKEGYTRVALTTLDVIPGMEYSYDVAVFHQYKNDFKKMTMGTSLMYWMGQEEQRDDIIETMNAFATQFPKTGKEDAVLILEHGTPHPANAYYTVMQNRLNQLGYDNAYIYTVEGWPSLETIIPQLKAKGIKNVTLMPMMMVAGDHANNDMAGDEPDSHKSILKAEGFNVNTYIHGLGENKAIRGIYVERANEAWDALQAK
;
A
#
# COMPACT_ATOMS: atom_id res chain seq x y z
N MET A 1 12.15 -32.99 34.54
CA MET A 1 12.86 -31.72 34.75
C MET A 1 14.30 -31.65 34.23
N LYS A 2 14.89 -32.73 33.63
CA LYS A 2 16.26 -32.72 33.06
C LYS A 2 16.32 -32.33 31.55
N ASN A 3 15.19 -32.32 30.85
CA ASN A 3 15.18 -32.04 29.41
C ASN A 3 14.88 -30.56 29.04
N LEU A 4 14.42 -29.75 30.00
CA LEU A 4 14.13 -28.33 29.78
C LEU A 4 15.39 -27.46 29.78
N LYS A 5 16.48 -27.93 30.45
CA LYS A 5 17.75 -27.17 30.48
C LYS A 5 18.63 -27.34 29.24
N LYS A 6 18.34 -28.31 28.35
CA LYS A 6 19.08 -28.51 27.11
C LYS A 6 18.50 -27.71 25.93
N MET A 7 17.24 -27.29 25.98
CA MET A 7 16.63 -26.46 24.94
C MET A 7 16.99 -24.97 25.07
N VAL A 8 17.30 -24.49 26.28
CA VAL A 8 17.65 -23.08 26.50
C VAL A 8 19.13 -22.77 26.12
N ALA A 9 19.98 -23.81 26.03
CA ALA A 9 21.38 -23.61 25.66
C ALA A 9 21.65 -23.57 24.15
N CYS A 10 20.72 -24.04 23.30
CA CYS A 10 20.86 -23.94 21.84
C CYS A 10 20.38 -22.60 21.25
N SER A 11 19.49 -21.88 21.95
CA SER A 11 18.95 -20.61 21.48
C SER A 11 19.88 -19.40 21.74
N LEU A 12 20.91 -19.55 22.58
CA LEU A 12 21.86 -18.49 22.89
C LEU A 12 23.17 -18.56 22.08
N ALA A 13 23.42 -19.65 21.38
CA ALA A 13 24.62 -19.80 20.56
C ALA A 13 24.47 -19.36 19.10
N CYS A 14 23.23 -19.14 18.62
CA CYS A 14 22.98 -18.61 17.28
C CYS A 14 22.89 -17.08 17.20
N ALA A 15 22.86 -16.37 18.34
CA ALA A 15 22.75 -14.91 18.36
C ALA A 15 24.07 -14.13 18.20
N ALA A 16 25.20 -14.81 17.98
CA ALA A 16 26.53 -14.16 17.98
C ALA A 16 27.27 -14.14 16.63
N LEU A 17 26.62 -14.50 15.52
CA LEU A 17 27.30 -14.60 14.21
C LEU A 17 26.61 -13.89 13.02
N PHE A 18 25.59 -13.08 13.24
CA PHE A 18 24.99 -12.27 12.18
C PHE A 18 25.07 -10.76 12.47
N ALA A 19 26.31 -10.25 12.59
CA ALA A 19 26.61 -8.87 12.24
C ALA A 19 27.04 -8.87 10.77
N VAL A 20 26.10 -8.95 9.84
CA VAL A 20 26.36 -8.83 8.40
C VAL A 20 25.47 -7.75 7.84
N ASN A 21 26.12 -6.66 7.41
CA ASN A 21 25.70 -5.67 6.41
C ASN A 21 24.23 -5.75 5.97
N VAL A 22 23.42 -4.85 6.52
CA VAL A 22 22.10 -4.51 5.98
C VAL A 22 22.30 -3.68 4.71
N ASN A 23 22.64 -4.36 3.63
CA ASN A 23 22.42 -3.95 2.26
C ASN A 23 21.66 -5.10 1.58
N SER A 24 20.50 -5.41 2.09
CA SER A 24 19.63 -6.37 1.43
C SER A 24 18.42 -5.61 0.86
N SER A 25 18.42 -5.40 -0.46
CA SER A 25 17.16 -5.57 -1.18
C SER A 25 16.58 -6.88 -0.66
N GLU A 26 15.50 -6.81 0.14
CA GLU A 26 14.87 -8.02 0.66
C GLU A 26 14.48 -8.88 -0.53
N ALA A 27 15.13 -10.02 -0.64
CA ALA A 27 14.99 -10.90 -1.78
C ALA A 27 13.54 -11.37 -1.86
N ALA A 28 12.99 -11.34 -3.07
CA ALA A 28 11.75 -12.04 -3.36
C ALA A 28 11.80 -13.46 -2.77
N TYR A 29 10.69 -13.89 -2.19
CA TYR A 29 10.54 -15.25 -1.69
C TYR A 29 10.97 -16.24 -2.78
N SER A 30 11.80 -17.22 -2.48
CA SER A 30 12.36 -18.15 -3.46
C SER A 30 11.81 -19.55 -3.26
N LEU A 31 11.69 -20.29 -4.36
CA LEU A 31 11.35 -21.70 -4.27
C LEU A 31 12.39 -22.47 -3.45
N ASN A 32 11.92 -23.46 -2.68
CA ASN A 32 12.83 -24.37 -1.95
C ASN A 32 13.85 -24.96 -2.94
N PRO A 33 15.16 -24.95 -2.58
CA PRO A 33 16.24 -25.46 -3.43
C PRO A 33 16.07 -26.93 -3.88
N GLU A 34 15.27 -27.71 -3.18
CA GLU A 34 14.93 -29.09 -3.56
C GLU A 34 14.00 -29.17 -4.79
N VAL A 35 13.37 -28.05 -5.18
CA VAL A 35 12.56 -27.99 -6.40
C VAL A 35 13.47 -27.87 -7.60
N THR A 36 13.87 -29.02 -8.17
CA THR A 36 14.78 -29.08 -9.32
C THR A 36 14.13 -28.74 -10.65
N THR A 37 12.81 -28.87 -10.74
CA THR A 37 12.02 -28.55 -11.94
C THR A 37 10.83 -27.67 -11.56
N ALA A 38 10.75 -26.47 -12.13
CA ALA A 38 9.65 -25.56 -11.88
C ALA A 38 9.02 -25.10 -13.20
N THR A 39 7.70 -25.23 -13.32
CA THR A 39 6.94 -24.65 -14.44
C THR A 39 6.94 -23.12 -14.35
N THR A 40 6.63 -22.45 -15.47
CA THR A 40 6.45 -21.00 -15.49
C THR A 40 5.37 -20.54 -14.49
N ALA A 41 4.28 -21.30 -14.38
CA ALA A 41 3.21 -21.01 -13.44
C ALA A 41 3.71 -21.08 -11.97
N LEU A 42 4.47 -22.11 -11.61
CA LEU A 42 5.03 -22.24 -10.27
C LEU A 42 6.03 -21.11 -9.97
N LYS A 43 6.89 -20.77 -10.92
CA LYS A 43 7.83 -19.65 -10.78
C LYS A 43 7.11 -18.32 -10.59
N ASN A 44 6.03 -18.06 -11.33
CA ASN A 44 5.25 -16.84 -11.16
C ASN A 44 4.53 -16.82 -9.80
N ALA A 45 3.93 -17.95 -9.38
CA ALA A 45 3.23 -18.05 -8.11
C ALA A 45 4.16 -17.94 -6.89
N SER A 46 5.43 -18.26 -7.03
CA SER A 46 6.44 -18.13 -5.95
C SER A 46 7.04 -16.74 -5.82
N GLN A 47 6.78 -15.85 -6.78
CA GLN A 47 7.24 -14.46 -6.69
C GLN A 47 6.28 -13.65 -5.81
N ILE A 48 6.65 -13.45 -4.55
CA ILE A 48 5.98 -12.56 -3.61
C ILE A 48 6.96 -11.48 -3.13
N GLY A 49 6.43 -10.36 -2.64
CA GLY A 49 7.27 -9.19 -2.37
C GLY A 49 7.67 -8.48 -3.67
N VAL A 50 8.89 -8.00 -3.75
CA VAL A 50 9.41 -7.37 -4.98
C VAL A 50 9.60 -8.43 -6.06
N MET A 51 8.88 -8.30 -7.17
CA MET A 51 8.99 -9.21 -8.30
C MET A 51 10.04 -8.72 -9.29
N VAL A 52 10.80 -9.65 -9.88
CA VAL A 52 11.87 -9.36 -10.84
C VAL A 52 11.74 -10.28 -12.05
N ASN A 53 11.87 -9.71 -13.23
CA ASN A 53 12.01 -10.48 -14.47
C ASN A 53 13.12 -9.91 -15.35
N GLU A 54 13.97 -10.79 -15.86
CA GLU A 54 15.01 -10.48 -16.84
C GLU A 54 14.77 -11.21 -18.16
N ASN A 55 14.74 -10.46 -19.25
CA ASN A 55 14.65 -11.03 -20.60
C ASN A 55 16.05 -11.14 -21.22
N LYS A 56 16.59 -12.36 -21.21
CA LYS A 56 17.93 -12.66 -21.76
C LYS A 56 18.04 -12.35 -23.25
N ALA A 57 16.95 -12.38 -24.01
CA ALA A 57 16.96 -12.03 -25.44
C ALA A 57 17.28 -10.53 -25.68
N LEU A 58 17.05 -9.69 -24.68
CA LEU A 58 17.31 -8.25 -24.71
C LEU A 58 18.60 -7.88 -23.94
N ALA A 59 19.39 -8.82 -23.48
CA ALA A 59 20.56 -8.57 -22.62
C ALA A 59 21.56 -7.59 -23.24
N ASN A 60 21.74 -7.60 -24.57
CA ASN A 60 22.67 -6.74 -25.28
C ASN A 60 22.18 -5.28 -25.49
N LYS A 61 20.92 -4.98 -25.14
CA LYS A 61 20.44 -3.59 -25.23
C LYS A 61 21.07 -2.74 -24.13
N ALA A 62 21.44 -1.50 -24.48
CA ALA A 62 21.89 -0.51 -23.51
C ALA A 62 20.80 -0.26 -22.44
N ASN A 63 21.22 0.00 -21.22
CA ASN A 63 20.28 0.32 -20.14
C ASN A 63 19.74 1.75 -20.34
N LYS A 64 18.42 1.88 -20.34
CA LYS A 64 17.71 3.14 -20.26
C LYS A 64 16.50 2.91 -19.34
N ASP A 65 16.51 3.58 -18.20
CA ASP A 65 15.70 3.23 -17.05
C ASP A 65 14.57 4.21 -16.83
N ALA A 66 13.42 3.70 -16.40
CA ALA A 66 12.28 4.50 -15.98
C ALA A 66 11.59 3.88 -14.75
N ILE A 67 10.80 4.69 -14.05
CA ILE A 67 9.88 4.28 -12.99
C ILE A 67 8.46 4.59 -13.45
N VAL A 68 7.53 3.65 -13.29
CA VAL A 68 6.09 3.88 -13.44
C VAL A 68 5.46 3.80 -12.07
N VAL A 69 4.78 4.88 -11.65
CA VAL A 69 4.01 4.94 -10.41
C VAL A 69 2.54 4.75 -10.77
N MET A 70 1.98 3.65 -10.32
CA MET A 70 0.58 3.27 -10.57
C MET A 70 -0.29 3.70 -9.39
N SER A 71 -1.49 4.18 -9.68
CA SER A 71 -2.47 4.61 -8.69
C SER A 71 -3.88 4.51 -9.25
N PHE A 72 -4.86 4.25 -8.41
CA PHE A 72 -6.27 4.28 -8.83
C PHE A 72 -6.67 5.66 -9.41
N GLY A 73 -6.12 6.74 -8.84
CA GLY A 73 -6.44 8.11 -9.22
C GLY A 73 -7.61 8.70 -8.45
N THR A 74 -7.88 9.98 -8.68
CA THR A 74 -9.07 10.69 -8.16
C THR A 74 -9.41 11.89 -9.03
N THR A 75 -10.70 12.19 -9.16
CA THR A 75 -11.19 13.41 -9.82
C THR A 75 -11.12 14.65 -8.95
N TYR A 76 -10.92 14.51 -7.65
CA TYR A 76 -10.76 15.62 -6.71
C TYR A 76 -9.37 16.25 -6.87
N LYS A 77 -9.29 17.29 -7.71
CA LYS A 77 -8.02 17.90 -8.12
C LYS A 77 -7.14 18.33 -6.94
N GLU A 78 -7.70 19.08 -6.00
CA GLU A 78 -6.92 19.57 -4.84
C GLU A 78 -6.35 18.41 -4.01
N ASN A 79 -7.14 17.36 -3.78
CA ASN A 79 -6.69 16.19 -3.04
C ASN A 79 -5.66 15.40 -3.85
N ARG A 80 -5.87 15.21 -5.17
CA ARG A 80 -4.89 14.57 -6.07
C ARG A 80 -3.53 15.27 -6.00
N ASP A 81 -3.53 16.61 -6.04
CA ASP A 81 -2.30 17.41 -6.01
C ASP A 81 -1.55 17.25 -4.67
N LYS A 82 -2.27 17.23 -3.54
CA LYS A 82 -1.69 17.10 -2.20
C LYS A 82 -1.24 15.67 -1.87
N THR A 83 -1.74 14.68 -2.57
CA THR A 83 -1.50 13.25 -2.28
C THR A 83 -0.68 12.58 -3.38
N ILE A 84 -1.31 12.16 -4.48
CA ILE A 84 -0.65 11.41 -5.56
C ILE A 84 0.49 12.23 -6.16
N THR A 85 0.22 13.47 -6.59
CA THR A 85 1.22 14.32 -7.23
C THR A 85 2.41 14.58 -6.32
N GLN A 86 2.15 14.85 -5.03
CA GLN A 86 3.22 15.07 -4.06
C GLN A 86 4.03 13.79 -3.80
N THR A 87 3.39 12.63 -3.70
CA THR A 87 4.10 11.33 -3.53
C THR A 87 4.97 11.03 -4.74
N VAL A 88 4.46 11.23 -5.95
CA VAL A 88 5.24 11.08 -7.18
C VAL A 88 6.43 12.06 -7.22
N ALA A 89 6.22 13.30 -6.77
CA ALA A 89 7.31 14.28 -6.68
C ALA A 89 8.40 13.84 -5.67
N ASP A 90 8.01 13.26 -4.53
CA ASP A 90 8.96 12.73 -3.54
C ASP A 90 9.74 11.53 -4.12
N ILE A 91 9.09 10.62 -4.88
CA ILE A 91 9.75 9.53 -5.61
C ILE A 91 10.70 10.09 -6.68
N GLN A 92 10.27 11.08 -7.46
CA GLN A 92 11.14 11.72 -8.46
C GLN A 92 12.36 12.38 -7.83
N ALA A 93 12.19 12.99 -6.66
CA ALA A 93 13.31 13.62 -5.92
C ALA A 93 14.33 12.58 -5.41
N ALA A 94 13.86 11.37 -5.06
CA ALA A 94 14.73 10.25 -4.69
C ALA A 94 15.50 9.67 -5.90
N HIS A 95 14.99 9.86 -7.12
CA HIS A 95 15.58 9.35 -8.36
C HIS A 95 15.88 10.47 -9.38
N PRO A 96 16.83 11.37 -9.09
CA PRO A 96 17.13 12.50 -9.95
C PRO A 96 17.63 12.02 -11.32
N GLY A 97 17.07 12.60 -12.40
CA GLY A 97 17.42 12.25 -13.78
C GLY A 97 16.79 10.97 -14.33
N VAL A 98 16.08 10.21 -13.52
CA VAL A 98 15.26 9.07 -13.97
C VAL A 98 13.90 9.58 -14.44
N LYS A 99 13.38 9.03 -15.54
CA LYS A 99 12.01 9.32 -15.97
C LYS A 99 11.03 8.62 -15.04
N VAL A 100 10.20 9.40 -14.36
CA VAL A 100 9.06 8.90 -13.56
C VAL A 100 7.77 9.21 -14.29
N VAL A 101 6.93 8.21 -14.49
CA VAL A 101 5.63 8.31 -15.17
C VAL A 101 4.52 7.96 -14.18
N THR A 102 3.51 8.81 -14.07
CA THR A 102 2.29 8.49 -13.32
C THR A 102 1.28 7.83 -14.24
N ALA A 103 0.77 6.68 -13.85
CA ALA A 103 -0.28 5.97 -14.56
C ALA A 103 -1.49 5.73 -13.63
N PHE A 104 -2.71 5.86 -14.16
CA PHE A 104 -3.92 5.60 -13.40
C PHE A 104 -4.55 4.29 -13.83
N THR A 105 -5.00 3.50 -12.84
CA THR A 105 -5.64 2.20 -13.07
C THR A 105 -7.14 2.30 -13.31
N SER A 106 -7.78 3.38 -12.83
CA SER A 106 -9.21 3.61 -13.03
C SER A 106 -9.51 4.36 -14.33
N HIS A 107 -10.00 3.64 -15.35
CA HIS A 107 -10.42 4.23 -16.63
C HIS A 107 -11.49 5.31 -16.46
N ILE A 108 -12.46 5.11 -15.53
CA ILE A 108 -13.51 6.10 -15.23
C ILE A 108 -12.89 7.41 -14.72
N ILE A 109 -11.89 7.33 -13.85
CA ILE A 109 -11.21 8.51 -13.32
C ILE A 109 -10.43 9.22 -14.44
N ILE A 110 -9.70 8.48 -15.28
CA ILE A 110 -8.98 9.02 -16.42
C ILE A 110 -9.94 9.81 -17.34
N ASP A 111 -11.06 9.20 -17.73
CA ASP A 111 -12.04 9.81 -18.62
C ASP A 111 -12.67 11.06 -18.01
N ARG A 112 -13.01 11.02 -16.73
CA ARG A 112 -13.58 12.18 -16.02
C ARG A 112 -12.58 13.33 -15.89
N ILE A 113 -11.32 13.05 -15.57
CA ILE A 113 -10.27 14.09 -15.54
C ILE A 113 -10.07 14.70 -16.92
N LYS A 114 -10.00 13.86 -17.94
CA LYS A 114 -9.89 14.34 -19.33
C LYS A 114 -11.06 15.23 -19.73
N ALA A 115 -12.28 14.85 -19.40
CA ALA A 115 -13.47 15.63 -19.70
C ALA A 115 -13.52 16.97 -18.95
N ASN A 116 -13.15 16.97 -17.65
CA ASN A 116 -13.31 18.14 -16.78
C ASN A 116 -12.11 19.10 -16.80
N GLU A 117 -10.90 18.56 -16.99
CA GLU A 117 -9.62 19.31 -16.85
C GLU A 117 -8.80 19.34 -18.14
N GLY A 118 -9.14 18.55 -19.15
CA GLY A 118 -8.35 18.43 -20.39
C GLY A 118 -7.01 17.70 -20.21
N ILE A 119 -6.77 17.10 -19.03
CA ILE A 119 -5.55 16.36 -18.72
C ILE A 119 -5.80 14.87 -19.00
N THR A 120 -4.85 14.23 -19.70
CA THR A 120 -4.91 12.79 -19.95
C THR A 120 -3.81 12.09 -19.15
N TYR A 121 -4.19 11.22 -18.22
CA TYR A 121 -3.30 10.27 -17.57
C TYR A 121 -3.28 8.97 -18.37
N PRO A 122 -2.12 8.36 -18.61
CA PRO A 122 -2.06 7.04 -19.23
C PRO A 122 -2.55 5.96 -18.26
N THR A 123 -3.04 4.86 -18.80
CA THR A 123 -3.12 3.59 -18.06
C THR A 123 -1.71 3.02 -17.87
N PRO A 124 -1.50 2.02 -16.98
CA PRO A 124 -0.21 1.35 -16.84
C PRO A 124 0.30 0.77 -18.17
N GLU A 125 -0.59 0.16 -18.95
CA GLU A 125 -0.26 -0.39 -20.27
C GLU A 125 0.16 0.69 -21.26
N GLU A 126 -0.57 1.79 -21.34
CA GLU A 126 -0.25 2.92 -22.22
C GLU A 126 1.10 3.55 -21.83
N ALA A 127 1.38 3.67 -20.53
CA ALA A 127 2.66 4.15 -20.04
C ALA A 127 3.81 3.24 -20.47
N LEU A 128 3.65 1.92 -20.33
CA LEU A 128 4.65 0.94 -20.72
C LEU A 128 4.87 0.90 -22.25
N GLU A 129 3.80 0.95 -23.03
CA GLU A 129 3.91 1.04 -24.51
C GLU A 129 4.62 2.31 -24.96
N GLN A 130 4.36 3.43 -24.28
CA GLN A 130 5.05 4.69 -24.57
C GLN A 130 6.54 4.61 -24.22
N LEU A 131 6.89 4.09 -23.05
CA LEU A 131 8.28 3.89 -22.64
C LEU A 131 9.05 2.99 -23.62
N LYS A 132 8.41 1.93 -24.08
CA LYS A 132 8.95 1.00 -25.08
C LYS A 132 9.23 1.73 -26.43
N LYS A 133 8.28 2.54 -26.90
CA LYS A 133 8.46 3.38 -28.11
C LYS A 133 9.60 4.40 -27.96
N GLU A 134 9.78 4.95 -26.75
CA GLU A 134 10.86 5.87 -26.43
C GLU A 134 12.22 5.18 -26.21
N GLY A 135 12.27 3.84 -26.30
CA GLY A 135 13.49 3.06 -26.21
C GLY A 135 13.96 2.80 -24.77
N TYR A 136 13.10 2.91 -23.77
CA TYR A 136 13.41 2.45 -22.42
C TYR A 136 13.52 0.94 -22.41
N THR A 137 14.52 0.42 -21.70
CA THR A 137 14.85 -1.00 -21.72
C THR A 137 14.69 -1.65 -20.35
N ARG A 138 14.70 -0.86 -19.27
CA ARG A 138 14.47 -1.35 -17.93
C ARG A 138 13.44 -0.47 -17.23
N VAL A 139 12.48 -1.10 -16.55
CA VAL A 139 11.37 -0.39 -15.87
C VAL A 139 11.13 -0.94 -14.48
N ALA A 140 11.13 -0.07 -13.48
CA ALA A 140 10.61 -0.37 -12.15
C ALA A 140 9.14 0.10 -12.06
N LEU A 141 8.25 -0.82 -11.72
CA LEU A 141 6.87 -0.51 -11.37
C LEU A 141 6.76 -0.33 -9.86
N THR A 142 6.05 0.67 -9.42
CA THR A 142 5.66 0.87 -8.02
C THR A 142 4.21 1.30 -7.96
N THR A 143 3.52 0.99 -6.88
CA THR A 143 2.10 1.30 -6.72
C THR A 143 1.85 2.20 -5.52
N LEU A 144 0.77 2.96 -5.56
CA LEU A 144 0.25 3.71 -4.41
C LEU A 144 -0.94 2.98 -3.74
N ASP A 145 -1.13 1.71 -4.02
CA ASP A 145 -2.12 0.89 -3.34
C ASP A 145 -1.76 0.69 -1.87
N VAL A 146 -2.79 0.70 -1.03
CA VAL A 146 -2.62 0.60 0.43
C VAL A 146 -2.39 -0.85 0.85
N ILE A 147 -3.14 -1.79 0.29
CA ILE A 147 -3.09 -3.24 0.57
C ILE A 147 -2.95 -4.04 -0.74
N PRO A 148 -2.52 -5.31 -0.71
CA PRO A 148 -2.44 -6.15 -1.90
C PRO A 148 -3.83 -6.70 -2.29
N GLY A 149 -4.75 -5.78 -2.63
CA GLY A 149 -6.13 -6.05 -3.01
C GLY A 149 -6.33 -6.29 -4.51
N MET A 150 -7.54 -5.94 -4.98
CA MET A 150 -7.90 -6.11 -6.40
C MET A 150 -7.08 -5.20 -7.31
N GLU A 151 -6.86 -3.94 -6.92
CA GLU A 151 -6.07 -2.98 -7.67
C GLU A 151 -4.64 -3.46 -7.81
N TYR A 152 -4.00 -3.88 -6.72
CA TYR A 152 -2.66 -4.47 -6.76
C TYR A 152 -2.59 -5.73 -7.61
N SER A 153 -3.65 -6.55 -7.63
CA SER A 153 -3.73 -7.72 -8.51
C SER A 153 -3.75 -7.33 -9.99
N TYR A 154 -4.34 -6.20 -10.33
CA TYR A 154 -4.27 -5.64 -11.68
C TYR A 154 -2.84 -5.17 -12.01
N ASP A 155 -2.17 -4.47 -11.11
CA ASP A 155 -0.78 -4.05 -11.28
C ASP A 155 0.15 -5.25 -11.50
N VAL A 156 -0.04 -6.34 -10.74
CA VAL A 156 0.68 -7.61 -10.93
C VAL A 156 0.37 -8.24 -12.28
N ALA A 157 -0.88 -8.17 -12.75
CA ALA A 157 -1.25 -8.68 -14.08
C ALA A 157 -0.55 -7.88 -15.19
N VAL A 158 -0.46 -6.55 -15.05
CA VAL A 158 0.29 -5.68 -15.98
C VAL A 158 1.78 -6.07 -15.98
N PHE A 159 2.40 -6.26 -14.80
CA PHE A 159 3.78 -6.75 -14.72
C PHE A 159 3.96 -8.05 -15.50
N HIS A 160 3.10 -9.05 -15.28
CA HIS A 160 3.20 -10.34 -15.97
C HIS A 160 2.98 -10.23 -17.48
N GLN A 161 2.13 -9.31 -17.93
CA GLN A 161 1.86 -9.08 -19.34
C GLN A 161 3.09 -8.49 -20.06
N TYR A 162 3.75 -7.50 -19.44
CA TYR A 162 4.81 -6.72 -20.08
C TYR A 162 6.24 -7.12 -19.70
N LYS A 163 6.46 -7.97 -18.71
CA LYS A 163 7.78 -8.30 -18.17
C LYS A 163 8.80 -8.78 -19.20
N ASN A 164 8.35 -9.38 -20.31
CA ASN A 164 9.23 -9.86 -21.38
C ASN A 164 9.49 -8.84 -22.49
N ASP A 165 8.81 -7.70 -22.47
CA ASP A 165 9.01 -6.62 -23.44
C ASP A 165 10.21 -5.74 -23.10
N PHE A 166 10.67 -5.80 -21.87
CA PHE A 166 11.82 -5.06 -21.35
C PHE A 166 12.99 -5.99 -21.02
N LYS A 167 14.21 -5.45 -21.08
CA LYS A 167 15.43 -6.17 -20.69
C LYS A 167 15.36 -6.61 -19.24
N LYS A 168 14.89 -5.73 -18.37
CA LYS A 168 14.60 -6.03 -16.97
C LYS A 168 13.38 -5.24 -16.52
N MET A 169 12.49 -5.88 -15.79
CA MET A 169 11.34 -5.24 -15.16
C MET A 169 11.21 -5.70 -13.72
N THR A 170 10.89 -4.78 -12.83
CA THR A 170 10.61 -5.05 -11.43
C THR A 170 9.25 -4.50 -11.04
N MET A 171 8.65 -5.07 -9.99
CA MET A 171 7.39 -4.60 -9.41
C MET A 171 7.54 -4.56 -7.89
N GLY A 172 7.33 -3.38 -7.30
CA GLY A 172 7.33 -3.17 -5.85
C GLY A 172 6.05 -3.65 -5.19
N THR A 173 6.03 -3.61 -3.86
CA THR A 173 4.87 -3.99 -3.05
C THR A 173 3.91 -2.81 -2.84
N SER A 174 2.67 -3.10 -2.40
CA SER A 174 1.76 -2.10 -1.83
C SER A 174 2.33 -1.49 -0.54
N LEU A 175 1.71 -0.42 -0.04
CA LEU A 175 2.11 0.26 1.20
C LEU A 175 2.27 -0.73 2.35
N MET A 176 1.24 -1.54 2.58
CA MET A 176 1.22 -2.64 3.55
C MET A 176 1.16 -3.97 2.81
N TYR A 177 2.24 -4.71 2.85
CA TYR A 177 2.38 -6.02 2.21
C TYR A 177 2.78 -7.09 3.22
N TRP A 178 3.87 -6.88 3.96
CA TRP A 178 4.40 -7.81 4.94
C TRP A 178 3.80 -7.58 6.33
N MET A 179 3.64 -8.65 7.10
CA MET A 179 3.01 -8.65 8.42
C MET A 179 3.96 -9.11 9.53
N GLY A 180 5.29 -9.06 9.30
CA GLY A 180 6.29 -9.48 10.26
C GLY A 180 6.51 -11.00 10.34
N GLN A 181 6.06 -11.78 9.35
CA GLN A 181 6.30 -13.22 9.30
C GLN A 181 7.67 -13.53 8.70
N GLU A 182 8.27 -14.64 9.12
CA GLU A 182 9.52 -15.20 8.57
C GLU A 182 10.66 -14.16 8.42
N GLU A 183 10.86 -13.33 9.46
CA GLU A 183 11.88 -12.28 9.50
C GLU A 183 11.62 -11.10 8.54
N GLN A 184 10.47 -11.06 7.87
CA GLN A 184 10.04 -9.89 7.11
C GLN A 184 9.66 -8.74 8.05
N ARG A 185 9.77 -7.50 7.56
CA ARG A 185 9.29 -6.33 8.30
C ARG A 185 7.77 -6.39 8.54
N ASP A 186 7.28 -5.64 9.48
CA ASP A 186 5.84 -5.45 9.71
C ASP A 186 5.41 -4.08 9.14
N ASP A 187 5.01 -4.08 7.87
CA ASP A 187 4.55 -2.88 7.16
C ASP A 187 3.32 -2.26 7.83
N ILE A 188 2.51 -3.09 8.49
CA ILE A 188 1.28 -2.62 9.14
C ILE A 188 1.64 -1.82 10.39
N ILE A 189 2.54 -2.30 11.25
CA ILE A 189 3.02 -1.52 12.41
C ILE A 189 3.67 -0.22 11.96
N GLU A 190 4.52 -0.25 10.93
CA GLU A 190 5.17 0.92 10.39
C GLU A 190 4.16 1.96 9.91
N THR A 191 3.19 1.52 9.09
CA THR A 191 2.14 2.40 8.55
C THR A 191 1.23 2.94 9.66
N MET A 192 0.81 2.09 10.63
CA MET A 192 -0.02 2.54 11.75
C MET A 192 0.69 3.58 12.60
N ASN A 193 1.98 3.42 12.89
CA ASN A 193 2.77 4.42 13.62
C ASN A 193 2.83 5.75 12.87
N ALA A 194 3.06 5.72 11.56
CA ALA A 194 3.07 6.93 10.72
C ALA A 194 1.69 7.61 10.68
N PHE A 195 0.62 6.82 10.51
CA PHE A 195 -0.75 7.34 10.44
C PHE A 195 -1.24 7.90 11.78
N ALA A 196 -0.92 7.24 12.89
CA ALA A 196 -1.32 7.66 14.22
C ALA A 196 -0.74 9.02 14.66
N THR A 197 0.27 9.53 13.97
CA THR A 197 0.77 10.90 14.19
C THR A 197 -0.30 11.97 13.92
N GLN A 198 -1.35 11.63 13.18
CA GLN A 198 -2.46 12.50 12.83
C GLN A 198 -3.68 12.32 13.75
N PHE A 199 -3.64 11.36 14.68
CA PHE A 199 -4.77 11.12 15.58
C PHE A 199 -4.98 12.34 16.49
N PRO A 200 -6.24 12.74 16.73
CA PRO A 200 -6.54 13.73 17.74
C PRO A 200 -6.15 13.18 19.12
N LYS A 201 -5.92 14.06 20.06
CA LYS A 201 -5.79 13.65 21.46
C LYS A 201 -7.12 13.07 21.93
N THR A 202 -7.13 11.84 22.37
CA THR A 202 -8.31 11.12 22.81
C THR A 202 -8.35 10.98 24.33
N GLY A 203 -9.51 11.26 24.93
CA GLY A 203 -9.86 10.90 26.30
C GLY A 203 -10.54 9.52 26.37
N LYS A 204 -11.02 9.15 27.54
CA LYS A 204 -11.70 7.84 27.75
C LYS A 204 -13.03 7.71 27.03
N GLU A 205 -13.70 8.83 26.75
CA GLU A 205 -15.00 8.88 26.05
C GLU A 205 -14.85 9.22 24.55
N ASP A 206 -13.61 9.26 24.03
CA ASP A 206 -13.30 9.61 22.66
C ASP A 206 -12.84 8.39 21.86
N ALA A 207 -13.22 8.31 20.60
CA ALA A 207 -12.74 7.28 19.69
C ALA A 207 -12.34 7.89 18.33
N VAL A 208 -11.41 7.22 17.65
CA VAL A 208 -11.07 7.44 16.25
C VAL A 208 -11.63 6.30 15.43
N LEU A 209 -12.46 6.60 14.45
CA LEU A 209 -12.97 5.63 13.48
C LEU A 209 -12.25 5.84 12.16
N ILE A 210 -11.54 4.80 11.74
CA ILE A 210 -10.65 4.81 10.58
C ILE A 210 -11.37 4.11 9.44
N LEU A 211 -11.76 4.89 8.43
CA LEU A 211 -12.47 4.40 7.26
C LEU A 211 -11.49 3.88 6.20
N GLU A 212 -11.63 2.62 5.89
CA GLU A 212 -11.03 1.94 4.76
C GLU A 212 -12.04 1.74 3.63
N HIS A 213 -11.55 1.55 2.40
CA HIS A 213 -12.45 1.32 1.27
C HIS A 213 -13.23 0.01 1.45
N GLY A 214 -12.57 -1.05 1.85
CA GLY A 214 -13.11 -2.40 1.77
C GLY A 214 -12.75 -3.06 0.43
N THR A 215 -12.86 -4.37 0.36
CA THR A 215 -12.62 -5.12 -0.88
C THR A 215 -13.28 -6.50 -0.83
N PRO A 216 -13.85 -7.02 -1.93
CA PRO A 216 -14.30 -8.41 -2.03
C PRO A 216 -13.12 -9.40 -2.11
N HIS A 217 -11.88 -8.90 -2.31
CA HIS A 217 -10.68 -9.71 -2.35
C HIS A 217 -10.34 -10.26 -0.95
N PRO A 218 -9.76 -11.47 -0.81
CA PRO A 218 -9.31 -12.01 0.47
C PRO A 218 -8.39 -11.07 1.28
N ALA A 219 -7.72 -10.11 0.63
CA ALA A 219 -6.97 -9.05 1.30
C ALA A 219 -7.82 -8.16 2.23
N ASN A 220 -9.15 -8.28 2.22
CA ASN A 220 -10.01 -7.67 3.25
C ASN A 220 -9.59 -8.08 4.68
N ALA A 221 -8.92 -9.23 4.84
CA ALA A 221 -8.35 -9.68 6.12
C ALA A 221 -7.29 -8.71 6.68
N TYR A 222 -6.64 -7.89 5.85
CA TYR A 222 -5.69 -6.86 6.30
C TYR A 222 -6.31 -5.91 7.30
N TYR A 223 -7.56 -5.52 7.13
CA TYR A 223 -8.25 -4.61 8.05
C TYR A 223 -8.36 -5.17 9.47
N THR A 224 -8.53 -6.50 9.61
CA THR A 224 -8.50 -7.16 10.92
C THR A 224 -7.09 -7.17 11.51
N VAL A 225 -6.06 -7.36 10.69
CA VAL A 225 -4.67 -7.31 11.15
C VAL A 225 -4.31 -5.88 11.57
N MET A 226 -4.70 -4.86 10.80
CA MET A 226 -4.53 -3.44 11.15
C MET A 226 -5.15 -3.13 12.51
N GLN A 227 -6.40 -3.56 12.76
CA GLN A 227 -7.05 -3.40 14.06
C GLN A 227 -6.24 -4.06 15.20
N ASN A 228 -5.72 -5.25 14.95
CA ASN A 228 -4.89 -5.95 15.95
C ASN A 228 -3.60 -5.16 16.23
N ARG A 229 -2.95 -4.61 15.21
CA ARG A 229 -1.73 -3.81 15.38
C ARG A 229 -2.01 -2.48 16.09
N LEU A 230 -3.13 -1.81 15.81
CA LEU A 230 -3.53 -0.62 16.57
C LEU A 230 -3.68 -0.93 18.07
N ASN A 231 -4.33 -2.05 18.40
CA ASN A 231 -4.48 -2.48 19.79
C ASN A 231 -3.10 -2.78 20.44
N GLN A 232 -2.18 -3.44 19.72
CA GLN A 232 -0.82 -3.70 20.21
C GLN A 232 -0.02 -2.40 20.45
N LEU A 233 -0.29 -1.36 19.66
CA LEU A 233 0.32 -0.05 19.80
C LEU A 233 -0.33 0.81 20.91
N GLY A 234 -1.38 0.29 21.58
CA GLY A 234 -2.08 0.95 22.68
C GLY A 234 -3.18 1.93 22.23
N TYR A 235 -3.61 1.86 20.96
CA TYR A 235 -4.72 2.66 20.44
C TYR A 235 -6.07 1.94 20.63
N ASP A 236 -6.43 1.64 21.88
CA ASP A 236 -7.61 0.81 22.24
C ASP A 236 -8.96 1.44 21.83
N ASN A 237 -8.99 2.75 21.57
CA ASN A 237 -10.17 3.48 21.11
C ASN A 237 -10.05 3.90 19.63
N ALA A 238 -9.17 3.28 18.85
CA ALA A 238 -9.14 3.39 17.40
C ALA A 238 -9.78 2.14 16.77
N TYR A 239 -10.67 2.35 15.81
CA TYR A 239 -11.44 1.29 15.17
C TYR A 239 -11.35 1.37 13.66
N ILE A 240 -10.94 0.27 13.03
CA ILE A 240 -10.97 0.11 11.58
C ILE A 240 -12.38 -0.31 11.16
N TYR A 241 -12.91 0.33 10.13
CA TYR A 241 -14.14 -0.09 9.48
C TYR A 241 -14.10 0.27 7.99
N THR A 242 -15.03 -0.25 7.20
CA THR A 242 -14.99 -0.16 5.74
C THR A 242 -16.27 0.40 5.15
N VAL A 243 -16.18 0.99 3.94
CA VAL A 243 -17.34 1.37 3.12
C VAL A 243 -17.97 0.12 2.52
N GLU A 244 -17.19 -0.69 1.79
CA GLU A 244 -17.65 -1.81 0.96
C GLU A 244 -17.04 -3.16 1.38
N GLY A 245 -16.83 -3.37 2.68
CA GLY A 245 -16.20 -4.60 3.15
C GLY A 245 -16.61 -4.95 4.56
N TRP A 246 -15.69 -5.53 5.30
CA TRP A 246 -15.87 -5.88 6.71
C TRP A 246 -14.58 -5.54 7.50
N PRO A 247 -14.69 -5.00 8.74
CA PRO A 247 -15.93 -4.71 9.50
C PRO A 247 -16.67 -3.48 8.96
N SER A 248 -18.00 -3.51 9.07
CA SER A 248 -18.86 -2.36 8.73
C SER A 248 -19.09 -1.43 9.93
N LEU A 249 -19.62 -0.24 9.67
CA LEU A 249 -19.94 0.72 10.73
C LEU A 249 -20.93 0.13 11.76
N GLU A 250 -21.91 -0.66 11.32
CA GLU A 250 -22.90 -1.30 12.18
C GLU A 250 -22.26 -2.27 13.18
N THR A 251 -21.12 -2.86 12.84
CA THR A 251 -20.39 -3.75 13.75
C THR A 251 -19.57 -2.98 14.79
N ILE A 252 -19.25 -1.72 14.53
CA ILE A 252 -18.46 -0.86 15.42
C ILE A 252 -19.36 -0.12 16.43
N ILE A 253 -20.53 0.37 16.03
CA ILE A 253 -21.44 1.14 16.89
C ILE A 253 -21.72 0.45 18.24
N PRO A 254 -22.09 -0.85 18.34
CA PRO A 254 -22.30 -1.53 19.61
C PRO A 254 -21.06 -1.53 20.51
N GLN A 255 -19.85 -1.62 19.93
CA GLN A 255 -18.59 -1.62 20.68
C GLN A 255 -18.32 -0.24 21.30
N LEU A 256 -18.60 0.85 20.54
CA LEU A 256 -18.46 2.23 21.03
C LEU A 256 -19.43 2.45 22.23
N LYS A 257 -20.68 2.05 22.09
CA LYS A 257 -21.69 2.16 23.17
C LYS A 257 -21.29 1.36 24.41
N ALA A 258 -20.80 0.13 24.22
CA ALA A 258 -20.37 -0.72 25.35
C ALA A 258 -19.17 -0.11 26.11
N LYS A 259 -18.29 0.62 25.43
CA LYS A 259 -17.16 1.34 26.06
C LYS A 259 -17.54 2.73 26.60
N GLY A 260 -18.76 3.19 26.41
CA GLY A 260 -19.22 4.51 26.87
C GLY A 260 -18.62 5.67 26.06
N ILE A 261 -18.25 5.44 24.81
CA ILE A 261 -17.76 6.47 23.88
C ILE A 261 -18.88 7.46 23.61
N LYS A 262 -18.53 8.75 23.60
CA LYS A 262 -19.45 9.88 23.31
C LYS A 262 -19.02 10.68 22.11
N ASN A 263 -17.71 10.81 21.88
CA ASN A 263 -17.15 11.64 20.83
C ASN A 263 -16.39 10.76 19.84
N VAL A 264 -16.63 10.95 18.58
CA VAL A 264 -16.05 10.18 17.49
C VAL A 264 -15.37 11.12 16.49
N THR A 265 -14.16 10.82 16.10
CA THR A 265 -13.49 11.47 14.96
C THR A 265 -13.38 10.46 13.82
N LEU A 266 -13.97 10.79 12.67
CA LEU A 266 -13.90 10.01 11.44
C LEU A 266 -12.65 10.42 10.65
N MET A 267 -11.84 9.45 10.25
CA MET A 267 -10.61 9.66 9.46
C MET A 267 -10.55 8.62 8.33
N PRO A 268 -10.32 9.02 7.06
CA PRO A 268 -10.10 8.06 5.99
C PRO A 268 -8.65 7.54 6.05
N MET A 269 -8.46 6.25 5.80
CA MET A 269 -7.15 5.63 5.59
C MET A 269 -7.05 5.12 4.15
N MET A 270 -7.15 6.04 3.22
CA MET A 270 -7.06 5.82 1.78
C MET A 270 -5.99 6.76 1.22
N MET A 271 -5.32 6.38 0.13
CA MET A 271 -4.29 7.23 -0.51
C MET A 271 -4.80 8.65 -0.73
N VAL A 272 -6.06 8.78 -1.14
CA VAL A 272 -6.75 10.05 -1.42
C VAL A 272 -8.03 10.16 -0.58
N ALA A 273 -8.35 11.34 -0.08
CA ALA A 273 -9.67 11.64 0.52
C ALA A 273 -10.64 12.07 -0.60
N GLY A 274 -11.07 11.08 -1.40
CA GLY A 274 -11.95 11.28 -2.55
C GLY A 274 -13.43 11.23 -2.18
N ASP A 275 -14.23 10.60 -3.04
CA ASP A 275 -15.69 10.54 -2.95
C ASP A 275 -16.18 9.91 -1.64
N HIS A 276 -15.67 8.72 -1.31
CA HIS A 276 -16.03 8.02 -0.07
C HIS A 276 -15.75 8.83 1.21
N ALA A 277 -14.65 9.57 1.25
CA ALA A 277 -14.33 10.39 2.41
C ALA A 277 -15.24 11.62 2.53
N ASN A 278 -15.60 12.24 1.40
CA ASN A 278 -16.40 13.46 1.39
C ASN A 278 -17.90 13.20 1.47
N ASN A 279 -18.40 12.15 0.83
CA ASN A 279 -19.82 11.83 0.74
C ASN A 279 -20.22 10.74 1.73
N ASP A 280 -19.71 9.50 1.58
CA ASP A 280 -20.13 8.37 2.44
C ASP A 280 -19.73 8.57 3.90
N MET A 281 -18.48 9.04 4.16
CA MET A 281 -18.01 9.27 5.53
C MET A 281 -18.55 10.57 6.14
N ALA A 282 -18.33 11.70 5.47
CA ALA A 282 -18.46 13.03 6.04
C ALA A 282 -19.62 13.85 5.45
N GLY A 283 -20.38 13.32 4.50
CA GLY A 283 -21.52 13.97 3.87
C GLY A 283 -22.64 14.31 4.86
N ASP A 284 -23.64 15.08 4.39
CA ASP A 284 -24.80 15.50 5.19
C ASP A 284 -26.03 14.65 4.91
N GLU A 285 -25.98 13.74 3.93
CA GLU A 285 -27.07 12.82 3.62
C GLU A 285 -27.35 11.86 4.80
N PRO A 286 -28.59 11.40 4.96
CA PRO A 286 -28.98 10.57 6.11
C PRO A 286 -28.22 9.25 6.22
N ASP A 287 -27.73 8.71 5.11
CA ASP A 287 -26.98 7.46 5.01
C ASP A 287 -25.45 7.63 5.14
N SER A 288 -24.97 8.88 5.27
CA SER A 288 -23.57 9.12 5.58
C SER A 288 -23.20 8.61 6.97
N HIS A 289 -21.97 8.11 7.14
CA HIS A 289 -21.50 7.60 8.43
C HIS A 289 -21.58 8.65 9.54
N LYS A 290 -21.26 9.91 9.23
CA LYS A 290 -21.43 11.06 10.13
C LYS A 290 -22.88 11.20 10.61
N SER A 291 -23.86 11.14 9.69
CA SER A 291 -25.27 11.29 10.02
C SER A 291 -25.80 10.10 10.81
N ILE A 292 -25.43 8.87 10.44
CA ILE A 292 -25.75 7.64 11.19
C ILE A 292 -25.25 7.74 12.62
N LEU A 293 -23.97 8.07 12.81
CA LEU A 293 -23.38 8.17 14.16
C LEU A 293 -24.02 9.28 15.01
N LYS A 294 -24.39 10.42 14.40
CA LYS A 294 -25.13 11.46 15.10
C LYS A 294 -26.53 10.98 15.53
N ALA A 295 -27.23 10.25 14.67
CA ALA A 295 -28.53 9.64 14.99
C ALA A 295 -28.41 8.61 16.12
N GLU A 296 -27.28 7.91 16.24
CA GLU A 296 -26.95 6.98 17.32
C GLU A 296 -26.52 7.68 18.63
N GLY A 297 -26.44 9.02 18.64
CA GLY A 297 -26.20 9.85 19.83
C GLY A 297 -24.75 10.24 20.07
N PHE A 298 -23.85 10.05 19.08
CA PHE A 298 -22.46 10.47 19.19
C PHE A 298 -22.25 11.92 18.74
N ASN A 299 -21.29 12.60 19.35
CA ASN A 299 -20.71 13.82 18.82
C ASN A 299 -19.69 13.44 17.75
N VAL A 300 -19.85 13.93 16.52
CA VAL A 300 -19.01 13.50 15.39
C VAL A 300 -18.17 14.65 14.84
N ASN A 301 -16.87 14.45 14.81
CA ASN A 301 -15.90 15.28 14.10
C ASN A 301 -15.41 14.53 12.86
N THR A 302 -14.94 15.25 11.85
CA THR A 302 -14.35 14.68 10.63
C THR A 302 -12.96 15.26 10.39
N TYR A 303 -12.01 14.40 9.99
CA TYR A 303 -10.67 14.77 9.57
C TYR A 303 -10.46 14.20 8.15
N ILE A 304 -10.69 15.04 7.13
CA ILE A 304 -10.76 14.63 5.73
C ILE A 304 -9.41 14.90 5.06
N HIS A 305 -8.45 13.99 5.26
CA HIS A 305 -7.12 14.04 4.65
C HIS A 305 -6.74 12.66 4.12
N GLY A 306 -6.20 12.60 2.90
CA GLY A 306 -5.69 11.36 2.35
C GLY A 306 -4.32 10.98 2.94
N LEU A 307 -3.98 9.69 2.89
CA LEU A 307 -2.68 9.18 3.37
C LEU A 307 -1.50 9.91 2.72
N GLY A 308 -1.62 10.25 1.42
CA GLY A 308 -0.59 10.99 0.70
C GLY A 308 -0.32 12.40 1.20
N GLU A 309 -1.16 12.98 2.06
CA GLU A 309 -0.88 14.25 2.74
C GLU A 309 0.10 14.07 3.91
N ASN A 310 0.21 12.86 4.48
CA ASN A 310 1.14 12.55 5.56
C ASN A 310 2.55 12.30 5.01
N LYS A 311 3.50 13.15 5.40
CA LYS A 311 4.89 13.05 4.93
C LYS A 311 5.55 11.73 5.32
N ALA A 312 5.25 11.16 6.49
CA ALA A 312 5.82 9.89 6.92
C ALA A 312 5.29 8.73 6.06
N ILE A 313 3.99 8.73 5.73
CA ILE A 313 3.39 7.76 4.80
C ILE A 313 4.01 7.89 3.40
N ARG A 314 4.18 9.12 2.88
CA ARG A 314 4.88 9.31 1.60
C ARG A 314 6.31 8.76 1.64
N GLY A 315 7.00 8.90 2.79
CA GLY A 315 8.31 8.29 3.00
C GLY A 315 8.30 6.78 2.79
N ILE A 316 7.29 6.08 3.32
CA ILE A 316 7.13 4.63 3.11
C ILE A 316 6.90 4.31 1.61
N TYR A 317 6.05 5.06 0.89
CA TYR A 317 5.89 4.86 -0.56
C TYR A 317 7.20 5.08 -1.33
N VAL A 318 8.03 6.06 -0.93
CA VAL A 318 9.36 6.25 -1.51
C VAL A 318 10.25 5.04 -1.25
N GLU A 319 10.21 4.45 -0.07
CA GLU A 319 10.95 3.21 0.25
C GLU A 319 10.47 2.04 -0.62
N ARG A 320 9.16 1.86 -0.82
CA ARG A 320 8.63 0.81 -1.74
C ARG A 320 9.10 1.03 -3.18
N ALA A 321 9.17 2.29 -3.64
CA ALA A 321 9.72 2.62 -4.95
C ALA A 321 11.24 2.34 -5.03
N ASN A 322 12.00 2.66 -3.96
CA ASN A 322 13.41 2.34 -3.86
C ASN A 322 13.67 0.83 -3.93
N GLU A 323 12.88 0.02 -3.24
CA GLU A 323 13.01 -1.45 -3.28
C GLU A 323 12.87 -2.00 -4.71
N ALA A 324 11.85 -1.54 -5.44
CA ALA A 324 11.67 -1.92 -6.84
C ALA A 324 12.83 -1.43 -7.72
N TRP A 325 13.31 -0.20 -7.49
CA TRP A 325 14.43 0.38 -8.20
C TRP A 325 15.75 -0.34 -7.89
N ASP A 326 16.05 -0.63 -6.66
CA ASP A 326 17.28 -1.34 -6.25
C ASP A 326 17.30 -2.75 -6.84
N ALA A 327 16.16 -3.45 -6.85
CA ALA A 327 16.03 -4.72 -7.54
C ALA A 327 16.26 -4.59 -9.06
N LEU A 328 15.83 -3.46 -9.68
CA LEU A 328 16.12 -3.18 -11.09
C LEU A 328 17.62 -2.99 -11.34
N GLN A 329 18.33 -2.35 -10.40
CA GLN A 329 19.77 -2.06 -10.52
C GLN A 329 20.65 -3.25 -10.11
N ALA A 330 20.16 -4.19 -9.32
CA ALA A 330 20.88 -5.40 -8.95
C ALA A 330 21.39 -6.17 -10.18
N LYS A 331 22.61 -6.77 -10.05
CA LYS A 331 23.25 -7.52 -11.13
C LYS A 331 22.71 -8.93 -11.23
#